data_52b0fc859ba8ed8192f453f71fda6dc2
#
_entry.id   52b0fc859ba8ed8192f453f71fda6dc2
#
_cell.length_a   1.000
_cell.length_b   1.000
_cell.length_c   1.000
_cell.angle_alpha   90.00
_cell.angle_beta   90.00
_cell.angle_gamma   90.00
#
_symmetry.space_group_name_H-M   'P 1'
#
loop_
_entity.id
_entity.type
_entity.pdbx_description
1 polymer ?
#
loop_
_entity_poly.entity_id
_entity_poly.type
_entity_poly.pdbx_seq_one_letter_code
_entity_poly.pdbx_strand_id
1 'polypeptide(L)'
;MRVRLSFASLFIALQITSLAAEPIPDKTVVLTFDDAVKSHRTFVGPLLKDYGFNATFFVTALWMSDTANFMTWQDIAELHQLGFEIGNHSWSHSNFGNPKYAARLEGQIFLVEQELKKVGVPKPTSFAWCGNTFSPEGAAILKKCGYTIARRGMQPEIPYGEIKPGPLYDIAAYDPLLIPSAGDAYPSWTLDNFKAVVDRARDGKIAIVQFHGVPDIAHPWVHTPPERFREYMDYLNQNNFNVIAMRDLARYIDPAIPVKDAMTSVHYTSQPMDLPVTVMATRSNPTFWLNVMRQHKYTEEEIATVFDWPLNTLKARMPALEKDPIAWPQPTKKNRIVVLPYPGGRHPRIGFLDGAVAPLRGTKVSIFSPWDLDKESENDTNYVVLDIPEAIFSNDGLIFLAHTHVQTVWDKQHTPIDDNEWELLPNGALENTWTLPNKVRFGARILPAKDAVDLELWLENGTDKPLTGLRTQVCAMMKGMKWFDYQSNQNKRFVGSVAATDILDGSRDVLISFDRCGRVWGNEKCPCMHSDPVLPDAAPGQRVSVTGRLWFHHGPGLDRAIERGQRTILPPGR
;
A
#
# COMPACT_ATOMS: atom_id res chain seq x y z
N MET A 1 62.07 -6.35 -50.69
CA MET A 1 61.98 -7.21 -49.48
C MET A 1 60.67 -6.92 -48.80
N ARG A 2 59.62 -7.74 -49.04
CA ARG A 2 58.29 -7.53 -48.47
C ARG A 2 58.11 -8.51 -47.29
N VAL A 3 58.04 -7.97 -46.05
CA VAL A 3 57.76 -8.77 -44.87
C VAL A 3 56.24 -8.97 -44.75
N ARG A 4 55.80 -10.21 -44.80
CA ARG A 4 54.41 -10.60 -44.48
C ARG A 4 54.31 -10.87 -42.98
N LEU A 5 53.56 -10.06 -42.23
CA LEU A 5 53.12 -10.34 -40.88
C LEU A 5 51.85 -11.22 -40.96
N SER A 6 51.95 -12.45 -40.47
CA SER A 6 50.80 -13.31 -40.27
C SER A 6 50.23 -13.02 -38.86
N PHE A 7 48.98 -12.55 -38.78
CA PHE A 7 48.23 -12.50 -37.56
C PHE A 7 47.59 -13.86 -37.31
N ALA A 8 48.04 -14.57 -36.30
CA ALA A 8 47.35 -15.73 -35.76
C ALA A 8 46.27 -15.27 -34.76
N SER A 9 45.00 -15.38 -35.13
CA SER A 9 43.87 -15.13 -34.25
C SER A 9 43.69 -16.32 -33.27
N LEU A 10 44.00 -16.08 -32.02
CA LEU A 10 43.74 -17.02 -30.93
C LEU A 10 42.27 -16.95 -30.54
N PHE A 11 41.46 -17.87 -30.99
CA PHE A 11 40.09 -18.06 -30.47
C PHE A 11 40.16 -18.76 -29.11
N ILE A 12 39.99 -18.00 -28.04
CA ILE A 12 39.70 -18.56 -26.71
C ILE A 12 38.22 -18.93 -26.68
N ALA A 13 37.93 -20.20 -26.84
CA ALA A 13 36.63 -20.77 -26.61
C ALA A 13 36.39 -20.73 -25.07
N LEU A 14 35.55 -19.79 -24.61
CA LEU A 14 35.03 -19.81 -23.27
C LEU A 14 34.12 -21.03 -23.16
N GLN A 15 34.60 -22.11 -22.59
CA GLN A 15 33.75 -23.23 -22.18
C GLN A 15 32.89 -22.75 -21.00
N ILE A 16 31.63 -22.42 -21.27
CA ILE A 16 30.62 -22.30 -20.24
C ILE A 16 30.34 -23.71 -19.74
N THR A 17 31.05 -24.12 -18.70
CA THR A 17 30.70 -25.32 -17.93
C THR A 17 29.36 -25.03 -17.26
N SER A 18 28.28 -25.63 -17.79
CA SER A 18 27.03 -25.75 -17.04
C SER A 18 27.38 -26.48 -15.73
N LEU A 19 27.34 -25.76 -14.61
CA LEU A 19 27.39 -26.42 -13.31
C LEU A 19 26.14 -27.29 -13.21
N ALA A 20 26.33 -28.60 -13.18
CA ALA A 20 25.25 -29.54 -12.91
C ALA A 20 24.66 -29.19 -11.51
N ALA A 21 23.33 -29.26 -11.39
CA ALA A 21 22.66 -29.01 -10.11
C ALA A 21 23.23 -29.93 -9.01
N GLU A 22 23.43 -29.38 -7.82
CA GLU A 22 23.92 -30.12 -6.69
C GLU A 22 22.85 -31.09 -6.16
N PRO A 23 23.21 -32.26 -5.59
CA PRO A 23 22.25 -33.10 -4.89
C PRO A 23 21.74 -32.41 -3.63
N ILE A 24 20.44 -32.49 -3.38
CA ILE A 24 19.81 -31.92 -2.20
C ILE A 24 20.12 -32.78 -0.98
N PRO A 25 20.77 -32.23 0.08
CA PRO A 25 20.99 -32.97 1.31
C PRO A 25 19.67 -33.30 2.03
N ASP A 26 19.56 -34.45 2.65
CA ASP A 26 18.46 -34.75 3.56
C ASP A 26 18.40 -33.72 4.68
N LYS A 27 17.22 -33.51 5.26
CA LYS A 27 16.94 -32.52 6.30
C LYS A 27 17.17 -31.06 5.85
N THR A 28 17.04 -30.78 4.54
CA THR A 28 17.08 -29.41 4.05
C THR A 28 15.74 -28.71 4.29
N VAL A 29 15.78 -27.60 5.02
CA VAL A 29 14.63 -26.78 5.40
C VAL A 29 14.87 -25.33 5.00
N VAL A 30 13.86 -24.66 4.50
CA VAL A 30 13.86 -23.22 4.25
C VAL A 30 12.86 -22.55 5.19
N LEU A 31 13.30 -21.56 5.93
CA LEU A 31 12.44 -20.73 6.77
C LEU A 31 12.11 -19.42 6.04
N THR A 32 10.83 -19.11 5.90
CA THR A 32 10.35 -17.88 5.25
C THR A 32 9.46 -17.09 6.19
N PHE A 33 9.60 -15.76 6.15
CA PHE A 33 8.89 -14.83 7.03
C PHE A 33 8.24 -13.74 6.18
N ASP A 34 6.92 -13.58 6.27
CA ASP A 34 6.14 -12.65 5.45
C ASP A 34 5.81 -11.35 6.21
N ASP A 35 5.36 -10.33 5.48
CA ASP A 35 4.69 -9.11 5.94
C ASP A 35 5.56 -8.04 6.60
N ALA A 36 6.89 -8.18 6.61
CA ALA A 36 7.79 -7.19 7.19
C ALA A 36 7.50 -6.88 8.69
N VAL A 37 7.06 -7.87 9.48
CA VAL A 37 6.70 -7.70 10.89
C VAL A 37 7.92 -7.27 11.72
N LYS A 38 7.73 -6.37 12.69
CA LYS A 38 8.82 -5.82 13.54
C LYS A 38 9.65 -6.89 14.25
N SER A 39 9.01 -7.96 14.67
CA SER A 39 9.67 -9.08 15.35
C SER A 39 10.70 -9.81 14.48
N HIS A 40 10.63 -9.70 13.16
CA HIS A 40 11.66 -10.26 12.27
C HIS A 40 13.03 -9.67 12.59
N ARG A 41 13.13 -8.35 12.78
CA ARG A 41 14.38 -7.68 13.13
C ARG A 41 14.71 -7.79 14.62
N THR A 42 13.70 -7.65 15.50
CA THR A 42 13.95 -7.53 16.95
C THR A 42 14.12 -8.86 17.66
N PHE A 43 13.61 -9.94 17.10
CA PHE A 43 13.65 -11.27 17.72
C PHE A 43 14.14 -12.38 16.77
N VAL A 44 13.53 -12.55 15.60
CA VAL A 44 13.78 -13.68 14.70
C VAL A 44 15.21 -13.64 14.15
N GLY A 45 15.63 -12.54 13.55
CA GLY A 45 16.95 -12.39 12.94
C GLY A 45 18.09 -12.65 13.93
N PRO A 46 18.14 -12.00 15.11
CA PRO A 46 19.13 -12.29 16.14
C PRO A 46 19.15 -13.76 16.56
N LEU A 47 17.97 -14.35 16.83
CA LEU A 47 17.86 -15.74 17.24
C LEU A 47 18.40 -16.71 16.19
N LEU A 48 17.99 -16.56 14.92
CA LEU A 48 18.48 -17.42 13.83
C LEU A 48 19.98 -17.28 13.63
N LYS A 49 20.52 -16.07 13.83
CA LYS A 49 21.98 -15.84 13.78
C LYS A 49 22.73 -16.62 14.84
N ASP A 50 22.19 -16.69 16.07
CA ASP A 50 22.78 -17.46 17.17
C ASP A 50 22.82 -18.97 16.87
N TYR A 51 21.82 -19.50 16.12
CA TYR A 51 21.83 -20.90 15.66
C TYR A 51 22.69 -21.13 14.42
N GLY A 52 23.18 -20.08 13.75
CA GLY A 52 23.86 -20.18 12.44
C GLY A 52 22.92 -20.54 11.30
N PHE A 53 21.64 -20.33 11.46
CA PHE A 53 20.61 -20.60 10.45
C PHE A 53 20.46 -19.42 9.49
N ASN A 54 20.09 -19.74 8.23
CA ASN A 54 19.70 -18.75 7.24
C ASN A 54 18.16 -18.72 7.08
N ALA A 55 17.63 -17.65 6.50
CA ALA A 55 16.22 -17.47 6.26
C ALA A 55 15.96 -16.42 5.19
N THR A 56 14.71 -16.35 4.71
CA THR A 56 14.24 -15.31 3.77
C THR A 56 13.13 -14.49 4.42
N PHE A 57 13.30 -13.17 4.41
CA PHE A 57 12.30 -12.22 4.87
C PHE A 57 11.65 -11.55 3.67
N PHE A 58 10.39 -11.87 3.41
CA PHE A 58 9.61 -11.31 2.33
C PHE A 58 8.93 -10.01 2.78
N VAL A 59 9.29 -8.90 2.13
CA VAL A 59 8.90 -7.56 2.57
C VAL A 59 7.83 -6.96 1.69
N THR A 60 6.82 -6.38 2.34
CA THR A 60 5.76 -5.57 1.73
C THR A 60 5.67 -4.22 2.43
N ALA A 61 5.33 -3.17 1.70
CA ALA A 61 5.20 -1.83 2.27
C ALA A 61 3.84 -1.56 2.92
N LEU A 62 2.86 -2.45 2.71
CA LEU A 62 1.46 -2.23 3.07
C LEU A 62 1.26 -1.73 4.51
N TRP A 63 1.93 -2.35 5.47
CA TRP A 63 1.75 -2.06 6.89
C TRP A 63 2.92 -1.28 7.51
N MET A 64 3.99 -1.00 6.77
CA MET A 64 5.23 -0.41 7.30
C MET A 64 5.08 1.03 7.83
N SER A 65 3.94 1.68 7.61
CA SER A 65 3.59 2.95 8.29
C SER A 65 3.36 2.79 9.79
N ASP A 66 2.96 1.59 10.26
CA ASP A 66 2.88 1.24 11.67
C ASP A 66 4.24 0.70 12.16
N THR A 67 5.16 1.60 12.43
CA THR A 67 6.54 1.25 12.86
C THR A 67 6.62 0.61 14.24
N ALA A 68 5.52 0.56 14.99
CA ALA A 68 5.45 -0.19 16.25
C ALA A 68 5.34 -1.69 16.01
N ASN A 69 4.60 -2.10 14.98
CA ASN A 69 4.33 -3.50 14.68
C ASN A 69 5.09 -4.02 13.44
N PHE A 70 5.54 -3.13 12.56
CA PHE A 70 6.23 -3.50 11.32
C PHE A 70 7.62 -2.87 11.22
N MET A 71 8.49 -3.48 10.42
CA MET A 71 9.86 -3.01 10.18
C MET A 71 9.87 -1.69 9.41
N THR A 72 10.93 -0.92 9.61
CA THR A 72 11.34 0.16 8.72
C THR A 72 12.26 -0.38 7.62
N TRP A 73 12.52 0.40 6.57
CA TRP A 73 13.51 0.05 5.55
C TRP A 73 14.92 -0.10 6.14
N GLN A 74 15.23 0.63 7.22
CA GLN A 74 16.48 0.49 7.94
C GLN A 74 16.56 -0.85 8.69
N ASP A 75 15.50 -1.30 9.35
CA ASP A 75 15.43 -2.63 9.97
C ASP A 75 15.68 -3.76 8.95
N ILE A 76 15.14 -3.59 7.73
CA ILE A 76 15.32 -4.53 6.61
C ILE A 76 16.79 -4.55 6.16
N ALA A 77 17.42 -3.37 6.03
CA ALA A 77 18.84 -3.28 5.71
C ALA A 77 19.72 -3.96 6.76
N GLU A 78 19.39 -3.85 8.04
CA GLU A 78 20.09 -4.52 9.13
C GLU A 78 19.95 -6.05 9.06
N LEU A 79 18.77 -6.58 8.71
CA LEU A 79 18.60 -8.03 8.46
C LEU A 79 19.49 -8.49 7.29
N HIS A 80 19.56 -7.71 6.22
CA HIS A 80 20.45 -7.99 5.10
C HIS A 80 21.92 -8.01 5.54
N GLN A 81 22.36 -7.03 6.35
CA GLN A 81 23.73 -6.96 6.89
C GLN A 81 24.07 -8.15 7.81
N LEU A 82 23.08 -8.74 8.49
CA LEU A 82 23.24 -9.98 9.25
C LEU A 82 23.43 -11.21 8.34
N GLY A 83 23.27 -11.07 7.01
CA GLY A 83 23.46 -12.12 6.01
C GLY A 83 22.19 -12.80 5.55
N PHE A 84 21.03 -12.42 6.05
CA PHE A 84 19.74 -12.96 5.63
C PHE A 84 19.34 -12.52 4.20
N GLU A 85 18.51 -13.32 3.57
CA GLU A 85 17.89 -12.93 2.31
C GLU A 85 16.70 -12.00 2.55
N ILE A 86 16.63 -10.94 1.75
CA ILE A 86 15.46 -10.10 1.64
C ILE A 86 14.77 -10.44 0.31
N GLY A 87 13.56 -10.97 0.40
CA GLY A 87 12.70 -11.27 -0.74
C GLY A 87 11.61 -10.20 -0.92
N ASN A 88 10.94 -10.22 -2.06
CA ASN A 88 9.87 -9.27 -2.37
C ASN A 88 8.50 -9.90 -2.10
N HIS A 89 7.61 -9.14 -1.44
CA HIS A 89 6.22 -9.54 -1.17
C HIS A 89 5.23 -8.51 -1.71
N SER A 90 5.56 -7.89 -2.83
CA SER A 90 4.87 -6.77 -3.45
C SER A 90 4.78 -5.52 -2.56
N TRP A 91 4.35 -4.40 -3.15
CA TRP A 91 4.17 -3.16 -2.41
C TRP A 91 2.93 -3.18 -1.51
N SER A 92 1.81 -3.69 -2.01
CA SER A 92 0.48 -3.55 -1.41
C SER A 92 -0.22 -4.88 -1.11
N HIS A 93 0.52 -5.98 -1.08
CA HIS A 93 0.01 -7.31 -0.70
C HIS A 93 -1.28 -7.71 -1.45
N SER A 94 -1.32 -7.50 -2.76
CA SER A 94 -2.52 -7.73 -3.58
C SER A 94 -2.74 -9.19 -3.96
N ASN A 95 -4.00 -9.53 -4.28
CA ASN A 95 -4.39 -10.85 -4.78
C ASN A 95 -3.99 -11.04 -6.26
N PHE A 96 -2.80 -11.54 -6.52
CA PHE A 96 -2.27 -11.75 -7.87
C PHE A 96 -2.82 -13.00 -8.58
N GLY A 97 -3.68 -13.76 -7.94
CA GLY A 97 -4.51 -14.79 -8.57
C GLY A 97 -5.57 -14.20 -9.50
N ASN A 98 -5.96 -12.95 -9.26
CA ASN A 98 -6.87 -12.23 -10.12
C ASN A 98 -6.08 -11.55 -11.26
N PRO A 99 -6.42 -11.80 -12.56
CA PRO A 99 -5.70 -11.26 -13.71
C PRO A 99 -5.54 -9.74 -13.69
N LYS A 100 -6.52 -9.04 -13.13
CA LYS A 100 -6.53 -7.59 -12.99
C LYS A 100 -5.40 -7.08 -12.08
N TYR A 101 -5.13 -7.78 -10.98
CA TYR A 101 -4.02 -7.44 -10.09
C TYR A 101 -2.70 -7.95 -10.62
N ALA A 102 -2.70 -9.12 -11.27
CA ALA A 102 -1.52 -9.65 -11.90
C ALA A 102 -0.88 -8.64 -12.86
N ALA A 103 -1.70 -7.89 -13.62
CA ALA A 103 -1.21 -6.84 -14.53
C ALA A 103 -0.43 -5.71 -13.84
N ARG A 104 -0.64 -5.51 -12.53
CA ARG A 104 0.04 -4.48 -11.73
C ARG A 104 1.32 -4.96 -11.04
N LEU A 105 1.58 -6.26 -11.05
CA LEU A 105 2.66 -6.87 -10.28
C LEU A 105 4.03 -6.26 -10.62
N GLU A 106 4.30 -5.93 -11.89
CA GLU A 106 5.56 -5.31 -12.30
C GLU A 106 5.84 -3.99 -11.58
N GLY A 107 4.83 -3.10 -11.51
CA GLY A 107 4.94 -1.84 -10.78
C GLY A 107 5.11 -2.03 -9.27
N GLN A 108 4.39 -3.00 -8.70
CA GLN A 108 4.47 -3.34 -7.28
C GLN A 108 5.86 -3.86 -6.87
N ILE A 109 6.45 -4.71 -7.69
CA ILE A 109 7.81 -5.23 -7.51
C ILE A 109 8.83 -4.09 -7.56
N PHE A 110 8.74 -3.28 -8.61
CA PHE A 110 9.66 -2.16 -8.84
C PHE A 110 9.72 -1.20 -7.66
N LEU A 111 8.59 -0.89 -7.04
CA LEU A 111 8.55 0.01 -5.89
C LEU A 111 9.32 -0.52 -4.68
N VAL A 112 9.15 -1.80 -4.34
CA VAL A 112 9.92 -2.45 -3.28
C VAL A 112 11.41 -2.43 -3.62
N GLU A 113 11.78 -2.74 -4.87
CA GLU A 113 13.18 -2.72 -5.32
C GLU A 113 13.82 -1.32 -5.19
N GLN A 114 13.06 -0.26 -5.49
CA GLN A 114 13.56 1.12 -5.35
C GLN A 114 13.86 1.47 -3.88
N GLU A 115 12.97 1.12 -2.95
CA GLU A 115 13.20 1.38 -1.53
C GLU A 115 14.37 0.55 -0.98
N LEU A 116 14.46 -0.73 -1.35
CA LEU A 116 15.59 -1.59 -0.97
C LEU A 116 16.92 -1.03 -1.47
N LYS A 117 16.96 -0.53 -2.70
CA LYS A 117 18.15 0.09 -3.28
C LYS A 117 18.61 1.33 -2.50
N LYS A 118 17.67 2.17 -2.02
CA LYS A 118 18.00 3.37 -1.22
C LYS A 118 18.73 3.03 0.08
N VAL A 119 18.43 1.88 0.65
CA VAL A 119 19.03 1.40 1.91
C VAL A 119 20.17 0.39 1.69
N GLY A 120 20.65 0.25 0.46
CA GLY A 120 21.81 -0.60 0.12
C GLY A 120 21.52 -2.09 0.05
N VAL A 121 20.26 -2.51 -0.01
CA VAL A 121 19.86 -3.91 -0.21
C VAL A 121 19.78 -4.18 -1.73
N PRO A 122 20.43 -5.24 -2.24
CA PRO A 122 20.39 -5.58 -3.65
C PRO A 122 18.99 -6.00 -4.10
N LYS A 123 18.76 -5.95 -5.41
CA LYS A 123 17.51 -6.41 -6.02
C LYS A 123 17.21 -7.85 -5.61
N PRO A 124 16.01 -8.14 -5.06
CA PRO A 124 15.58 -9.50 -4.78
C PRO A 124 15.46 -10.37 -6.03
N THR A 125 15.76 -11.65 -5.89
CA THR A 125 15.50 -12.67 -6.91
C THR A 125 14.44 -13.67 -6.50
N SER A 126 13.95 -13.57 -5.25
CA SER A 126 12.89 -14.37 -4.67
C SER A 126 11.64 -13.53 -4.38
N PHE A 127 10.48 -14.16 -4.52
CA PHE A 127 9.16 -13.57 -4.29
C PHE A 127 8.30 -14.49 -3.41
N ALA A 128 7.42 -13.92 -2.57
CA ALA A 128 6.32 -14.67 -1.96
C ALA A 128 4.98 -14.17 -2.50
N TRP A 129 4.12 -15.10 -2.89
CA TRP A 129 2.79 -14.79 -3.40
C TRP A 129 1.87 -14.33 -2.26
N CYS A 130 1.39 -13.09 -2.37
CA CYS A 130 0.57 -12.44 -1.35
C CYS A 130 -0.74 -13.18 -1.13
N GLY A 131 -1.11 -13.43 0.14
CA GLY A 131 -2.28 -14.23 0.49
C GLY A 131 -2.29 -15.61 -0.16
N ASN A 132 -1.11 -16.11 -0.54
CA ASN A 132 -0.91 -17.39 -1.25
C ASN A 132 -1.56 -17.47 -2.64
N THR A 133 -1.96 -16.32 -3.21
CA THR A 133 -2.67 -16.22 -4.49
C THR A 133 -1.69 -16.07 -5.64
N PHE A 134 -1.93 -16.76 -6.75
CA PHE A 134 -1.02 -16.74 -7.92
C PHE A 134 -1.77 -16.92 -9.23
N SER A 135 -1.13 -16.53 -10.33
CA SER A 135 -1.66 -16.68 -11.69
C SER A 135 -0.55 -16.90 -12.73
N PRO A 136 -0.88 -17.47 -13.90
CA PRO A 136 0.06 -17.58 -15.02
C PRO A 136 0.65 -16.24 -15.46
N GLU A 137 -0.17 -15.19 -15.52
CA GLU A 137 0.24 -13.85 -15.90
C GLU A 137 1.23 -13.26 -14.89
N GLY A 138 0.94 -13.44 -13.59
CA GLY A 138 1.84 -13.01 -12.51
C GLY A 138 3.18 -13.73 -12.57
N ALA A 139 3.19 -15.06 -12.81
CA ALA A 139 4.42 -15.83 -12.95
C ALA A 139 5.25 -15.38 -14.19
N ALA A 140 4.58 -15.06 -15.30
CA ALA A 140 5.25 -14.51 -16.48
C ALA A 140 5.88 -13.14 -16.21
N ILE A 141 5.22 -12.29 -15.41
CA ILE A 141 5.76 -10.99 -14.99
C ILE A 141 6.95 -11.17 -14.05
N LEU A 142 6.88 -12.06 -13.05
CA LEU A 142 8.01 -12.36 -12.17
C LEU A 142 9.24 -12.77 -12.99
N LYS A 143 9.06 -13.70 -13.93
CA LYS A 143 10.13 -14.13 -14.84
C LYS A 143 10.70 -12.99 -15.67
N LYS A 144 9.85 -12.14 -16.26
CA LYS A 144 10.24 -10.93 -17.01
C LYS A 144 11.06 -9.98 -16.16
N CYS A 145 10.67 -9.81 -14.89
CA CYS A 145 11.37 -8.96 -13.93
C CYS A 145 12.65 -9.60 -13.35
N GLY A 146 13.02 -10.81 -13.75
CA GLY A 146 14.25 -11.47 -13.33
C GLY A 146 14.16 -12.20 -11.99
N TYR A 147 12.94 -12.47 -11.51
CA TYR A 147 12.73 -13.35 -10.37
C TYR A 147 12.85 -14.80 -10.83
N THR A 148 13.58 -15.58 -10.07
CA THR A 148 13.89 -16.97 -10.41
C THR A 148 13.21 -17.97 -9.50
N ILE A 149 12.74 -17.53 -8.33
CA ILE A 149 12.16 -18.36 -7.29
C ILE A 149 10.96 -17.61 -6.70
N ALA A 150 9.82 -18.29 -6.55
CA ALA A 150 8.68 -17.72 -5.84
C ALA A 150 7.94 -18.78 -5.02
N ARG A 151 7.66 -18.46 -3.74
CA ARG A 151 6.92 -19.32 -2.81
C ARG A 151 5.44 -18.97 -2.83
N ARG A 152 4.61 -19.98 -3.04
CA ARG A 152 3.17 -19.96 -2.71
C ARG A 152 2.91 -20.64 -1.37
N GLY A 153 1.70 -20.53 -0.81
CA GLY A 153 1.30 -21.27 0.39
C GLY A 153 1.10 -22.76 0.17
N MET A 154 0.45 -23.40 1.12
CA MET A 154 0.03 -24.80 1.01
C MET A 154 -1.15 -25.00 0.06
N GLN A 155 -1.83 -23.91 -0.29
CA GLN A 155 -3.00 -23.93 -1.18
C GLN A 155 -2.58 -24.15 -2.64
N PRO A 156 -3.46 -24.72 -3.46
CA PRO A 156 -4.81 -25.20 -3.14
C PRO A 156 -4.88 -26.60 -2.48
N GLU A 157 -3.75 -27.27 -2.32
CA GLU A 157 -3.71 -28.67 -1.86
C GLU A 157 -4.22 -28.82 -0.42
N ILE A 158 -3.89 -27.87 0.46
CA ILE A 158 -4.37 -27.81 1.83
C ILE A 158 -5.14 -26.50 2.04
N PRO A 159 -6.42 -26.54 2.41
CA PRO A 159 -7.21 -25.34 2.68
C PRO A 159 -6.59 -24.43 3.75
N TYR A 160 -6.79 -23.11 3.62
CA TYR A 160 -6.30 -22.13 4.58
C TYR A 160 -6.83 -22.41 6.00
N GLY A 161 -5.92 -22.34 6.99
CA GLY A 161 -6.24 -22.58 8.40
C GLY A 161 -6.21 -24.06 8.83
N GLU A 162 -6.06 -25.01 7.90
CA GLU A 162 -5.90 -26.41 8.26
C GLU A 162 -4.49 -26.73 8.76
N ILE A 163 -4.41 -27.42 9.90
CA ILE A 163 -3.14 -27.89 10.50
C ILE A 163 -2.82 -29.28 9.94
N LYS A 164 -2.34 -29.30 8.69
CA LYS A 164 -1.88 -30.53 8.03
C LYS A 164 -0.56 -30.24 7.31
N PRO A 165 0.35 -31.23 7.19
CA PRO A 165 1.53 -31.05 6.36
C PRO A 165 1.15 -30.85 4.89
N GLY A 166 1.61 -29.74 4.32
CA GLY A 166 1.49 -29.44 2.89
C GLY A 166 2.51 -30.21 2.04
N PRO A 167 2.56 -29.99 0.73
CA PRO A 167 3.52 -30.64 -0.16
C PRO A 167 4.94 -30.15 0.12
N LEU A 168 5.92 -31.08 0.08
CA LEU A 168 7.34 -30.72 0.06
C LEU A 168 7.71 -30.19 -1.33
N TYR A 169 8.68 -29.29 -1.38
CA TYR A 169 9.25 -28.86 -2.64
C TYR A 169 10.10 -29.99 -3.25
N ASP A 170 9.63 -30.48 -4.39
CA ASP A 170 10.31 -31.43 -5.26
C ASP A 170 10.67 -30.68 -6.55
N ILE A 171 11.96 -30.50 -6.81
CA ILE A 171 12.45 -29.72 -7.97
C ILE A 171 12.02 -30.30 -9.31
N ALA A 172 11.66 -31.59 -9.37
CA ALA A 172 11.18 -32.24 -10.59
C ALA A 172 9.65 -32.11 -10.81
N ALA A 173 8.91 -31.67 -9.75
CA ALA A 173 7.46 -31.63 -9.76
C ALA A 173 6.86 -30.22 -9.76
N TYR A 174 7.58 -29.23 -9.19
CA TYR A 174 7.05 -27.87 -9.00
C TYR A 174 7.88 -26.82 -9.73
N ASP A 175 7.18 -25.92 -10.42
CA ASP A 175 7.81 -24.76 -11.06
C ASP A 175 8.50 -23.88 -10.00
N PRO A 176 9.74 -23.42 -10.23
CA PRO A 176 10.46 -22.57 -9.29
C PRO A 176 9.74 -21.27 -8.94
N LEU A 177 8.81 -20.79 -9.75
CA LEU A 177 7.97 -19.62 -9.46
C LEU A 177 6.67 -19.97 -8.72
N LEU A 178 6.43 -21.26 -8.41
CA LEU A 178 5.24 -21.76 -7.70
C LEU A 178 5.58 -22.77 -6.59
N ILE A 179 6.70 -22.58 -5.91
CA ILE A 179 7.18 -23.45 -4.83
C ILE A 179 6.15 -23.54 -3.70
N PRO A 180 5.63 -24.72 -3.34
CA PRO A 180 4.65 -24.85 -2.26
C PRO A 180 5.30 -24.68 -0.88
N SER A 181 4.54 -24.15 0.09
CA SER A 181 4.88 -24.27 1.50
C SER A 181 4.51 -25.66 2.01
N ALA A 182 5.40 -26.28 2.79
CA ALA A 182 5.14 -27.56 3.45
C ALA A 182 4.40 -27.39 4.77
N GLY A 183 4.40 -26.18 5.33
CA GLY A 183 3.72 -25.81 6.56
C GLY A 183 3.56 -24.31 6.68
N ASP A 184 2.49 -23.89 7.36
CA ASP A 184 2.19 -22.51 7.73
C ASP A 184 1.97 -22.46 9.25
N ALA A 185 2.79 -21.67 9.94
CA ALA A 185 2.88 -21.69 11.40
C ALA A 185 1.78 -20.83 12.05
N TYR A 186 0.58 -21.37 12.13
CA TYR A 186 -0.53 -20.77 12.85
C TYR A 186 -0.32 -20.75 14.39
N PRO A 187 -1.04 -19.91 15.15
CA PRO A 187 -0.94 -19.80 16.60
C PRO A 187 -1.16 -21.13 17.35
N SER A 188 -1.94 -22.02 16.78
CA SER A 188 -2.24 -23.34 17.32
C SER A 188 -1.22 -24.42 16.95
N TRP A 189 -0.22 -24.13 16.12
CA TRP A 189 0.80 -25.11 15.77
C TRP A 189 1.59 -25.56 17.03
N THR A 190 1.72 -26.87 17.16
CA THR A 190 2.54 -27.51 18.21
C THR A 190 3.92 -27.88 17.65
N LEU A 191 4.84 -28.22 18.53
CA LEU A 191 6.14 -28.79 18.12
C LEU A 191 5.96 -30.07 17.28
N ASP A 192 4.95 -30.89 17.60
CA ASP A 192 4.69 -32.12 16.83
C ASP A 192 4.16 -31.82 15.43
N ASN A 193 3.37 -30.75 15.25
CA ASN A 193 2.97 -30.30 13.91
C ASN A 193 4.18 -29.84 13.09
N PHE A 194 5.10 -29.11 13.72
CA PHE A 194 6.33 -28.66 13.08
C PHE A 194 7.21 -29.85 12.65
N LYS A 195 7.44 -30.81 13.57
CA LYS A 195 8.17 -32.05 13.29
C LYS A 195 7.55 -32.83 12.13
N ALA A 196 6.22 -32.99 12.14
CA ALA A 196 5.49 -33.69 11.08
C ALA A 196 5.73 -33.07 9.68
N VAL A 197 6.11 -31.80 9.62
CA VAL A 197 6.49 -31.12 8.37
C VAL A 197 7.96 -31.35 8.04
N VAL A 198 8.88 -30.98 8.95
CA VAL A 198 10.31 -30.89 8.63
C VAL A 198 10.99 -32.25 8.54
N ASP A 199 10.54 -33.28 9.26
CA ASP A 199 11.10 -34.64 9.23
C ASP A 199 10.88 -35.35 7.90
N ARG A 200 10.02 -34.82 7.06
CA ARG A 200 9.75 -35.31 5.69
C ARG A 200 10.79 -34.84 4.67
N ALA A 201 11.66 -33.88 5.04
CA ALA A 201 12.69 -33.31 4.17
C ALA A 201 13.82 -34.33 3.91
N ARG A 202 13.58 -35.24 2.96
CA ARG A 202 14.51 -36.33 2.56
C ARG A 202 14.24 -36.74 1.13
N ASP A 203 15.09 -37.61 0.61
CA ASP A 203 14.94 -38.15 -0.76
C ASP A 203 14.86 -37.05 -1.83
N GLY A 204 15.71 -36.03 -1.71
CA GLY A 204 15.78 -34.90 -2.63
C GLY A 204 14.62 -33.89 -2.52
N LYS A 205 13.84 -33.91 -1.42
CA LYS A 205 12.74 -32.98 -1.18
C LYS A 205 13.04 -32.02 -0.04
N ILE A 206 12.58 -30.78 -0.17
CA ILE A 206 12.85 -29.68 0.76
C ILE A 206 11.56 -29.27 1.46
N ALA A 207 11.63 -29.05 2.78
CA ALA A 207 10.52 -28.47 3.53
C ALA A 207 10.62 -26.96 3.56
N ILE A 208 9.70 -26.26 2.89
CA ILE A 208 9.56 -24.80 2.94
C ILE A 208 8.53 -24.48 4.03
N VAL A 209 8.92 -23.74 5.06
CA VAL A 209 8.03 -23.38 6.17
C VAL A 209 7.75 -21.89 6.14
N GLN A 210 6.49 -21.55 6.18
CA GLN A 210 5.98 -20.18 6.20
C GLN A 210 5.69 -19.74 7.63
N PHE A 211 6.19 -18.57 7.98
CA PHE A 211 5.94 -17.84 9.22
C PHE A 211 5.51 -16.42 8.87
N HIS A 212 4.81 -15.79 9.80
CA HIS A 212 4.61 -14.34 9.85
C HIS A 212 5.38 -13.79 11.07
N GLY A 213 4.81 -12.92 11.89
CA GLY A 213 5.54 -12.38 13.03
C GLY A 213 5.71 -13.35 14.22
N VAL A 214 6.82 -13.17 14.95
CA VAL A 214 7.19 -13.92 16.15
C VAL A 214 7.57 -12.92 17.28
N PRO A 215 6.60 -12.34 18.00
CA PRO A 215 5.15 -12.38 17.79
C PRO A 215 4.66 -11.49 16.63
N ASP A 216 3.43 -11.76 16.16
CA ASP A 216 2.66 -10.85 15.32
C ASP A 216 1.45 -10.33 16.09
N ILE A 217 1.55 -9.10 16.59
CA ILE A 217 0.49 -8.49 17.40
C ILE A 217 -0.59 -7.89 16.49
N ALA A 218 -0.20 -7.44 15.30
CA ALA A 218 -1.13 -6.83 14.35
C ALA A 218 -1.98 -7.90 13.64
N HIS A 219 -1.42 -9.10 13.43
CA HIS A 219 -2.08 -10.21 12.75
C HIS A 219 -2.14 -11.46 13.64
N PRO A 220 -2.95 -11.45 14.73
CA PRO A 220 -2.94 -12.52 15.73
C PRO A 220 -3.37 -13.89 15.18
N TRP A 221 -3.99 -13.96 14.01
CA TRP A 221 -4.40 -15.23 13.38
C TRP A 221 -3.28 -15.98 12.66
N VAL A 222 -2.13 -15.32 12.42
CA VAL A 222 -0.91 -15.93 11.84
C VAL A 222 0.30 -15.78 12.76
N HIS A 223 0.06 -15.38 14.01
CA HIS A 223 1.05 -15.21 15.03
C HIS A 223 1.73 -16.52 15.42
N THR A 224 3.06 -16.49 15.58
CA THR A 224 3.81 -17.57 16.22
C THR A 224 4.30 -17.10 17.59
N PRO A 225 3.98 -17.81 18.71
CA PRO A 225 4.50 -17.49 20.02
C PRO A 225 6.04 -17.61 20.07
N PRO A 226 6.77 -16.64 20.64
CA PRO A 226 8.25 -16.65 20.68
C PRO A 226 8.84 -17.90 21.34
N GLU A 227 8.27 -18.39 22.43
CA GLU A 227 8.68 -19.61 23.12
C GLU A 227 8.52 -20.84 22.22
N ARG A 228 7.43 -20.92 21.46
CA ARG A 228 7.17 -22.00 20.52
C ARG A 228 8.15 -21.97 19.35
N PHE A 229 8.46 -20.77 18.86
CA PHE A 229 9.46 -20.62 17.80
C PHE A 229 10.84 -21.07 18.26
N ARG A 230 11.23 -20.81 19.52
CA ARG A 230 12.49 -21.33 20.10
C ARG A 230 12.50 -22.86 20.11
N GLU A 231 11.40 -23.50 20.53
CA GLU A 231 11.28 -24.96 20.50
C GLU A 231 11.52 -25.54 19.09
N TYR A 232 11.02 -24.86 18.06
CA TYR A 232 11.22 -25.26 16.67
C TYR A 232 12.70 -25.13 16.26
N MET A 233 13.35 -24.04 16.62
CA MET A 233 14.76 -23.82 16.29
C MET A 233 15.67 -24.77 17.06
N ASP A 234 15.38 -25.02 18.33
CA ASP A 234 16.09 -26.04 19.14
C ASP A 234 16.00 -27.42 18.49
N TYR A 235 14.80 -27.80 18.02
CA TYR A 235 14.60 -29.08 17.34
C TYR A 235 15.43 -29.20 16.05
N LEU A 236 15.43 -28.16 15.21
CA LEU A 236 16.24 -28.15 13.98
C LEU A 236 17.73 -28.29 14.30
N ASN A 237 18.22 -27.54 15.30
CA ASN A 237 19.62 -27.54 15.69
C ASN A 237 20.06 -28.90 16.26
N GLN A 238 19.31 -29.43 17.23
CA GLN A 238 19.59 -30.70 17.87
C GLN A 238 19.59 -31.91 16.91
N ASN A 239 18.82 -31.79 15.83
CA ASN A 239 18.70 -32.84 14.82
C ASN A 239 19.54 -32.58 13.55
N ASN A 240 20.43 -31.57 13.57
CA ASN A 240 21.35 -31.23 12.49
C ASN A 240 20.61 -30.99 11.13
N PHE A 241 19.55 -30.21 11.13
CA PHE A 241 18.93 -29.78 9.91
C PHE A 241 19.79 -28.76 9.15
N ASN A 242 19.80 -28.86 7.84
CA ASN A 242 20.39 -27.88 6.93
C ASN A 242 19.38 -26.75 6.68
N VAL A 243 19.51 -25.63 7.40
CA VAL A 243 18.56 -24.50 7.32
C VAL A 243 19.14 -23.42 6.42
N ILE A 244 18.51 -23.23 5.26
CA ILE A 244 18.96 -22.34 4.17
C ILE A 244 17.93 -21.28 3.82
N ALA A 245 18.31 -20.26 3.04
CA ALA A 245 17.41 -19.27 2.48
C ALA A 245 16.83 -19.72 1.12
N MET A 246 15.77 -19.06 0.65
CA MET A 246 15.16 -19.32 -0.67
C MET A 246 16.18 -19.16 -1.81
N ARG A 247 17.02 -18.12 -1.78
CA ARG A 247 18.07 -17.90 -2.80
C ARG A 247 19.02 -19.10 -2.96
N ASP A 248 19.23 -19.86 -1.89
CA ASP A 248 20.15 -21.01 -1.89
C ASP A 248 19.60 -22.19 -2.70
N LEU A 249 18.28 -22.20 -2.98
CA LEU A 249 17.64 -23.20 -3.84
C LEU A 249 18.18 -23.16 -5.28
N ALA A 250 18.71 -22.03 -5.73
CA ALA A 250 19.31 -21.88 -7.06
C ALA A 250 20.46 -22.87 -7.33
N ARG A 251 21.09 -23.41 -6.26
CA ARG A 251 22.14 -24.45 -6.38
C ARG A 251 21.60 -25.81 -6.83
N TYR A 252 20.32 -26.04 -6.55
CA TYR A 252 19.67 -27.33 -6.78
C TYR A 252 18.81 -27.34 -8.05
N ILE A 253 18.46 -26.15 -8.58
CA ILE A 253 17.57 -25.98 -9.73
C ILE A 253 18.41 -25.87 -11.02
N ASP A 254 18.20 -26.78 -11.95
CA ASP A 254 18.72 -26.65 -13.32
C ASP A 254 17.71 -25.88 -14.18
N PRO A 255 17.99 -24.64 -14.59
CA PRO A 255 17.06 -23.86 -15.40
C PRO A 255 16.83 -24.41 -16.81
N ALA A 256 17.65 -25.35 -17.26
CA ALA A 256 17.51 -26.02 -18.56
C ALA A 256 16.49 -27.18 -18.55
N ILE A 257 16.09 -27.63 -17.34
CA ILE A 257 15.13 -28.72 -17.19
C ILE A 257 13.73 -28.14 -16.99
N PRO A 258 12.83 -28.24 -17.98
CA PRO A 258 11.46 -27.76 -17.82
C PRO A 258 10.67 -28.69 -16.89
N VAL A 259 9.96 -28.09 -15.94
CA VAL A 259 9.09 -28.81 -14.99
C VAL A 259 7.65 -28.75 -15.48
N LYS A 260 6.96 -29.91 -15.45
CA LYS A 260 5.51 -29.98 -15.67
C LYS A 260 4.78 -29.82 -14.35
N ASP A 261 4.43 -28.59 -14.01
CA ASP A 261 3.61 -28.27 -12.86
C ASP A 261 2.20 -27.87 -13.32
N ALA A 262 1.18 -28.58 -12.84
CA ALA A 262 -0.21 -28.27 -13.16
C ALA A 262 -0.65 -26.89 -12.68
N MET A 263 0.00 -26.37 -11.63
CA MET A 263 -0.30 -25.05 -11.05
C MET A 263 0.07 -23.89 -11.99
N THR A 264 0.96 -24.09 -12.97
CA THR A 264 1.35 -23.06 -13.95
C THR A 264 0.21 -22.53 -14.81
N SER A 265 -0.90 -23.25 -14.90
CA SER A 265 -2.13 -22.84 -15.62
C SER A 265 -3.27 -22.40 -14.71
N VAL A 266 -3.05 -22.35 -13.39
CA VAL A 266 -4.09 -22.08 -12.40
C VAL A 266 -4.10 -20.60 -12.01
N HIS A 267 -5.29 -20.02 -11.98
CA HIS A 267 -5.57 -18.76 -11.28
C HIS A 267 -6.09 -19.13 -9.88
N TYR A 268 -5.21 -19.04 -8.88
CA TYR A 268 -5.60 -19.32 -7.50
C TYR A 268 -5.88 -18.02 -6.76
N THR A 269 -7.11 -17.90 -6.26
CA THR A 269 -7.57 -16.81 -5.41
C THR A 269 -7.94 -17.37 -4.04
N SER A 270 -7.39 -16.81 -2.97
CA SER A 270 -7.81 -17.20 -1.61
C SER A 270 -9.23 -16.69 -1.34
N GLN A 271 -10.07 -17.53 -0.74
CA GLN A 271 -11.35 -17.11 -0.17
C GLN A 271 -11.15 -16.79 1.33
N PRO A 272 -11.75 -15.77 1.92
CA PRO A 272 -12.52 -14.63 1.41
C PRO A 272 -11.88 -13.28 1.76
N MET A 273 -10.69 -12.97 1.29
CA MET A 273 -10.19 -11.61 1.32
C MET A 273 -10.34 -10.92 -0.03
N ASP A 274 -11.38 -11.23 -0.77
CA ASP A 274 -11.92 -10.32 -1.74
C ASP A 274 -12.58 -9.14 -0.98
N LEU A 275 -11.73 -8.28 -0.42
CA LEU A 275 -12.14 -6.89 -0.30
C LEU A 275 -12.50 -6.50 -1.73
N PRO A 276 -13.75 -6.06 -1.99
CA PRO A 276 -14.12 -5.63 -3.33
C PRO A 276 -13.16 -4.50 -3.69
N VAL A 277 -12.18 -4.82 -4.52
CA VAL A 277 -11.33 -3.79 -5.09
C VAL A 277 -12.22 -3.06 -6.07
N THR A 278 -12.75 -1.99 -5.62
CA THR A 278 -13.26 -0.97 -6.52
C THR A 278 -12.04 -0.50 -7.30
N VAL A 279 -11.96 -0.96 -8.53
CA VAL A 279 -11.02 -0.38 -9.49
C VAL A 279 -11.34 1.09 -9.50
N MET A 280 -10.35 1.91 -9.33
CA MET A 280 -10.49 3.31 -9.70
C MET A 280 -11.11 3.30 -11.09
N ALA A 281 -12.33 3.85 -11.20
CA ALA A 281 -13.05 3.91 -12.46
C ALA A 281 -12.06 4.32 -13.55
N THR A 282 -12.16 3.70 -14.71
CA THR A 282 -11.38 4.12 -15.88
C THR A 282 -11.54 5.62 -15.98
N ARG A 283 -10.47 6.36 -15.66
CA ARG A 283 -10.51 7.83 -15.63
C ARG A 283 -11.13 8.33 -16.93
N SER A 284 -12.24 9.03 -16.83
CA SER A 284 -13.07 9.44 -17.97
C SER A 284 -12.29 10.30 -18.97
N ASN A 285 -11.27 11.02 -18.50
CA ASN A 285 -10.41 11.87 -19.32
C ASN A 285 -8.92 11.66 -18.97
N PRO A 286 -8.22 10.75 -19.67
CA PRO A 286 -6.80 10.48 -19.39
C PRO A 286 -5.89 11.71 -19.53
N THR A 287 -6.17 12.64 -20.46
CA THR A 287 -5.41 13.88 -20.61
C THR A 287 -5.54 14.76 -19.37
N PHE A 288 -6.78 14.93 -18.86
CA PHE A 288 -7.03 15.66 -17.62
C PHE A 288 -6.22 15.06 -16.45
N TRP A 289 -6.33 13.76 -16.24
CA TRP A 289 -5.67 13.08 -15.13
C TRP A 289 -4.15 13.05 -15.27
N LEU A 290 -3.61 12.94 -16.48
CA LEU A 290 -2.17 13.09 -16.70
C LEU A 290 -1.69 14.48 -16.25
N ASN A 291 -2.42 15.53 -16.62
CA ASN A 291 -2.07 16.89 -16.19
C ASN A 291 -2.18 17.05 -14.67
N VAL A 292 -3.23 16.51 -14.03
CA VAL A 292 -3.35 16.50 -12.56
C VAL A 292 -2.13 15.83 -11.92
N MET A 293 -1.75 14.65 -12.38
CA MET A 293 -0.61 13.90 -11.85
C MET A 293 0.72 14.63 -12.05
N ARG A 294 0.91 15.31 -13.21
CA ARG A 294 2.09 16.16 -13.46
C ARG A 294 2.17 17.33 -12.46
N GLN A 295 1.05 17.96 -12.13
CA GLN A 295 1.03 19.01 -11.10
C GLN A 295 1.42 18.48 -9.71
N HIS A 296 1.06 17.22 -9.42
CA HIS A 296 1.47 16.52 -8.20
C HIS A 296 2.88 15.93 -8.27
N LYS A 297 3.60 16.13 -9.39
CA LYS A 297 4.95 15.61 -9.64
C LYS A 297 5.04 14.08 -9.49
N TYR A 298 4.09 13.38 -10.09
CA TYR A 298 4.11 11.93 -10.19
C TYR A 298 5.18 11.48 -11.19
N THR A 299 5.85 10.39 -10.87
CA THR A 299 6.73 9.69 -11.80
C THR A 299 5.90 8.94 -12.86
N GLU A 300 6.55 8.49 -13.91
CA GLU A 300 5.86 7.69 -14.94
C GLU A 300 5.30 6.38 -14.39
N GLU A 301 5.99 5.76 -13.44
CA GLU A 301 5.55 4.55 -12.76
C GLU A 301 4.30 4.80 -11.91
N GLU A 302 4.27 5.91 -11.17
CA GLU A 302 3.09 6.34 -10.42
C GLU A 302 1.91 6.62 -11.34
N ILE A 303 2.14 7.32 -12.45
CA ILE A 303 1.12 7.61 -13.47
C ILE A 303 0.60 6.31 -14.09
N ALA A 304 1.48 5.39 -14.44
CA ALA A 304 1.12 4.08 -14.97
C ALA A 304 0.25 3.30 -13.98
N THR A 305 0.59 3.36 -12.69
CA THR A 305 -0.19 2.72 -11.62
C THR A 305 -1.59 3.32 -11.49
N VAL A 306 -1.71 4.66 -11.50
CA VAL A 306 -3.02 5.35 -11.41
C VAL A 306 -3.93 5.02 -12.60
N PHE A 307 -3.34 4.92 -13.81
CA PHE A 307 -4.10 4.55 -15.00
C PHE A 307 -4.37 3.05 -15.13
N ASP A 308 -3.80 2.23 -14.27
CA ASP A 308 -3.84 0.78 -14.41
C ASP A 308 -3.30 0.32 -15.79
N TRP A 309 -2.24 0.98 -16.26
CA TRP A 309 -1.58 0.65 -17.51
C TRP A 309 -0.18 0.11 -17.26
N PRO A 310 0.27 -0.86 -18.08
CA PRO A 310 1.70 -1.18 -18.14
C PRO A 310 2.52 0.06 -18.49
N LEU A 311 3.72 0.21 -17.93
CA LEU A 311 4.58 1.38 -18.16
C LEU A 311 4.89 1.62 -19.65
N ASN A 312 5.08 0.54 -20.41
CA ASN A 312 5.28 0.63 -21.86
C ASN A 312 4.03 1.18 -22.59
N THR A 313 2.85 0.82 -22.13
CA THR A 313 1.58 1.36 -22.66
C THR A 313 1.46 2.85 -22.36
N LEU A 314 1.79 3.28 -21.14
CA LEU A 314 1.84 4.69 -20.78
C LEU A 314 2.80 5.44 -21.72
N LYS A 315 4.05 4.98 -21.83
CA LYS A 315 5.09 5.60 -22.69
C LYS A 315 4.64 5.73 -24.13
N ALA A 316 3.96 4.73 -24.67
CA ALA A 316 3.43 4.77 -26.04
C ALA A 316 2.28 5.79 -26.22
N ARG A 317 1.45 5.99 -25.19
CA ARG A 317 0.29 6.90 -25.23
C ARG A 317 0.65 8.34 -24.83
N MET A 318 1.68 8.55 -24.04
CA MET A 318 2.08 9.83 -23.49
C MET A 318 2.15 10.97 -24.54
N PRO A 319 2.81 10.79 -25.70
CA PRO A 319 2.90 11.86 -26.72
C PRO A 319 1.53 12.32 -27.26
N ALA A 320 0.53 11.44 -27.25
CA ALA A 320 -0.83 11.80 -27.66
C ALA A 320 -1.59 12.53 -26.56
N LEU A 321 -1.39 12.15 -25.30
CA LEU A 321 -2.02 12.76 -24.13
C LEU A 321 -1.47 14.16 -23.81
N GLU A 322 -0.23 14.44 -24.19
CA GLU A 322 0.44 15.74 -23.96
C GLU A 322 0.20 16.77 -25.07
N LYS A 323 -0.48 16.40 -26.17
CA LYS A 323 -0.73 17.31 -27.30
C LYS A 323 -1.61 18.50 -26.95
N ASP A 324 -2.60 18.30 -26.08
CA ASP A 324 -3.57 19.32 -25.68
C ASP A 324 -3.56 19.47 -24.15
N PRO A 325 -2.54 20.17 -23.58
CA PRO A 325 -2.47 20.34 -22.14
C PRO A 325 -3.65 21.17 -21.65
N ILE A 326 -4.32 20.66 -20.61
CA ILE A 326 -5.42 21.40 -19.97
C ILE A 326 -4.84 22.58 -19.19
N ALA A 327 -5.36 23.78 -19.46
CA ALA A 327 -5.00 24.96 -18.71
C ALA A 327 -5.62 24.91 -17.31
N TRP A 328 -4.80 24.74 -16.28
CA TRP A 328 -5.25 24.83 -14.90
C TRP A 328 -5.40 26.27 -14.46
N PRO A 329 -6.32 26.54 -13.50
CA PRO A 329 -6.32 27.82 -12.82
C PRO A 329 -4.96 28.04 -12.15
N GLN A 330 -4.20 28.98 -12.68
CA GLN A 330 -2.90 29.35 -12.10
C GLN A 330 -3.10 30.23 -10.87
N PRO A 331 -2.20 30.15 -9.86
CA PRO A 331 -2.24 31.07 -8.74
C PRO A 331 -2.21 32.52 -9.23
N THR A 332 -3.09 33.33 -8.69
CA THR A 332 -3.17 34.75 -8.98
C THR A 332 -2.83 35.58 -7.74
N LYS A 333 -2.60 36.89 -7.89
CA LYS A 333 -2.42 37.78 -6.73
C LYS A 333 -3.64 37.79 -5.79
N LYS A 334 -4.84 37.45 -6.30
CA LYS A 334 -6.08 37.40 -5.52
C LYS A 334 -6.36 36.03 -4.95
N ASN A 335 -5.93 34.97 -5.64
CA ASN A 335 -6.11 33.59 -5.21
C ASN A 335 -4.79 32.84 -5.41
N ARG A 336 -4.10 32.52 -4.31
CA ARG A 336 -2.81 31.85 -4.32
C ARG A 336 -2.94 30.33 -4.14
N ILE A 337 -4.12 29.85 -3.83
CA ILE A 337 -4.39 28.44 -3.57
C ILE A 337 -4.91 27.79 -4.84
N VAL A 338 -4.32 26.66 -5.19
CA VAL A 338 -4.80 25.76 -6.25
C VAL A 338 -5.40 24.54 -5.59
N VAL A 339 -6.58 24.13 -6.04
CA VAL A 339 -7.26 22.92 -5.60
C VAL A 339 -7.45 22.02 -6.82
N LEU A 340 -7.02 20.75 -6.69
CA LEU A 340 -7.11 19.75 -7.73
C LEU A 340 -7.72 18.46 -7.16
N PRO A 341 -8.43 17.66 -7.95
CA PRO A 341 -8.78 16.31 -7.55
C PRO A 341 -7.52 15.53 -7.15
N TYR A 342 -7.58 14.76 -6.08
CA TYR A 342 -6.45 13.90 -5.71
C TYR A 342 -6.38 12.70 -6.66
N PRO A 343 -5.25 12.47 -7.36
CA PRO A 343 -5.22 11.45 -8.41
C PRO A 343 -5.21 10.02 -7.89
N GLY A 344 -4.97 9.79 -6.58
CA GLY A 344 -4.75 8.45 -6.05
C GLY A 344 -3.34 7.92 -6.35
N GLY A 345 -3.13 6.62 -6.21
CA GLY A 345 -1.83 5.98 -6.43
C GLY A 345 -0.82 6.18 -5.31
N ARG A 346 -0.80 7.31 -4.63
CA ARG A 346 -0.08 7.54 -3.38
C ARG A 346 -1.04 7.43 -2.22
N HIS A 347 -0.64 6.72 -1.16
CA HIS A 347 -1.44 6.73 0.06
C HIS A 347 -1.30 8.10 0.74
N PRO A 348 -2.40 8.87 0.91
CA PRO A 348 -2.28 10.28 1.29
C PRO A 348 -1.79 10.51 2.72
N ARG A 349 -1.81 9.48 3.60
CA ARG A 349 -1.30 9.54 4.97
C ARG A 349 0.16 9.13 5.10
N ILE A 350 0.62 8.21 4.27
CA ILE A 350 1.93 7.57 4.40
C ILE A 350 2.85 7.82 3.20
N GLY A 351 2.32 8.40 2.11
CA GLY A 351 3.10 8.78 0.93
C GLY A 351 3.59 7.63 0.08
N PHE A 352 3.13 6.40 0.35
CA PHE A 352 3.44 5.25 -0.50
C PHE A 352 2.64 5.31 -1.78
N LEU A 353 3.23 4.77 -2.84
CA LEU A 353 2.49 4.42 -4.03
C LEU A 353 1.50 3.32 -3.67
N ASP A 354 0.23 3.60 -3.81
CA ASP A 354 -0.85 2.72 -3.43
C ASP A 354 -1.73 2.41 -4.64
N GLY A 355 -1.27 1.52 -5.47
CA GLY A 355 -2.06 1.02 -6.61
C GLY A 355 -3.16 0.05 -6.23
N ALA A 356 -3.15 -0.45 -4.98
CA ALA A 356 -4.03 -1.55 -4.58
C ALA A 356 -4.69 -1.35 -3.21
N VAL A 357 -4.09 -0.53 -2.33
CA VAL A 357 -4.44 -0.50 -0.92
C VAL A 357 -5.70 0.29 -0.64
N ALA A 358 -6.09 1.14 -1.51
CA ALA A 358 -7.38 1.71 -1.34
C ALA A 358 -7.95 1.98 -2.72
N PRO A 359 -8.99 1.28 -3.08
CA PRO A 359 -9.96 1.89 -3.96
C PRO A 359 -10.42 3.14 -3.22
N LEU A 360 -9.68 4.22 -3.41
CA LEU A 360 -10.05 5.53 -2.91
C LEU A 360 -11.24 5.95 -3.73
N ARG A 361 -12.40 5.92 -3.13
CA ARG A 361 -13.54 6.63 -3.72
C ARG A 361 -13.12 8.08 -3.90
N GLY A 362 -13.52 8.71 -4.99
CA GLY A 362 -13.06 10.02 -5.44
C GLY A 362 -13.50 11.21 -4.55
N THR A 363 -13.44 11.05 -3.22
CA THR A 363 -13.79 12.09 -2.24
C THR A 363 -12.63 13.01 -1.86
N LYS A 364 -11.43 12.74 -2.39
CA LYS A 364 -10.21 13.46 -2.01
C LYS A 364 -9.87 14.56 -2.99
N VAL A 365 -9.40 15.67 -2.44
CA VAL A 365 -8.81 16.79 -3.19
C VAL A 365 -7.45 17.15 -2.62
N SER A 366 -6.59 17.68 -3.47
CA SER A 366 -5.32 18.27 -3.07
C SER A 366 -5.43 19.78 -3.04
N ILE A 367 -5.07 20.38 -1.90
CA ILE A 367 -5.06 21.81 -1.68
C ILE A 367 -3.59 22.23 -1.62
N PHE A 368 -3.08 22.83 -2.68
CA PHE A 368 -1.70 23.32 -2.76
C PHE A 368 -1.56 24.57 -1.90
N SER A 369 -0.55 24.56 -1.00
CA SER A 369 -0.37 25.68 -0.09
C SER A 369 0.07 26.95 -0.82
N PRO A 370 -0.23 28.13 -0.27
CA PRO A 370 0.19 29.40 -0.87
C PRO A 370 1.67 29.71 -0.58
N TRP A 371 2.39 28.83 0.11
CA TRP A 371 3.77 29.05 0.53
C TRP A 371 4.76 28.48 -0.47
N ASP A 372 5.85 29.22 -0.69
CA ASP A 372 7.05 28.64 -1.29
C ASP A 372 7.82 27.97 -0.15
N LEU A 373 7.63 26.66 -0.02
CA LEU A 373 8.46 25.86 0.88
C LEU A 373 9.79 25.59 0.19
N ASP A 374 10.89 25.75 0.92
CA ASP A 374 12.23 25.47 0.39
C ASP A 374 12.27 24.05 -0.16
N LYS A 375 12.56 23.94 -1.44
CA LYS A 375 12.64 22.65 -2.14
C LYS A 375 14.06 22.13 -1.98
N GLU A 376 14.21 21.04 -1.22
CA GLU A 376 15.48 20.30 -1.17
C GLU A 376 15.63 19.35 -2.37
N SER A 377 14.50 18.95 -2.97
CA SER A 377 14.47 18.12 -4.17
C SER A 377 13.36 18.56 -5.14
N GLU A 378 13.50 18.20 -6.43
CA GLU A 378 12.46 18.42 -7.42
C GLU A 378 11.15 17.65 -7.12
N ASN A 379 11.24 16.61 -6.28
CA ASN A 379 10.11 15.75 -5.89
C ASN A 379 9.36 16.27 -4.65
N ASP A 380 9.84 17.34 -4.01
CA ASP A 380 9.16 17.91 -2.85
C ASP A 380 7.80 18.45 -3.26
N THR A 381 6.78 17.98 -2.54
CA THR A 381 5.39 18.38 -2.74
C THR A 381 4.96 19.37 -1.67
N ASN A 382 3.88 20.12 -1.93
CA ASN A 382 3.41 21.17 -1.05
C ASN A 382 1.88 21.25 -1.10
N TYR A 383 1.21 20.15 -0.76
CA TYR A 383 -0.25 20.09 -0.73
C TYR A 383 -0.80 19.29 0.45
N VAL A 384 -1.95 19.72 0.95
CA VAL A 384 -2.79 18.96 1.89
C VAL A 384 -3.74 18.11 1.07
N VAL A 385 -3.89 16.83 1.43
CA VAL A 385 -4.97 16.00 0.88
C VAL A 385 -6.15 16.05 1.83
N LEU A 386 -7.26 16.61 1.37
CA LEU A 386 -8.50 16.70 2.13
C LEU A 386 -9.47 15.62 1.65
N ASP A 387 -9.88 14.72 2.54
CA ASP A 387 -10.92 13.73 2.31
C ASP A 387 -12.25 14.26 2.86
N ILE A 388 -13.20 14.57 1.96
CA ILE A 388 -14.45 15.24 2.32
C ILE A 388 -15.65 14.67 1.54
N PRO A 389 -16.47 13.81 2.19
CA PRO A 389 -16.24 13.21 3.49
C PRO A 389 -15.38 11.94 3.42
N GLU A 390 -14.62 11.65 4.48
CA GLU A 390 -13.99 10.34 4.66
C GLU A 390 -15.03 9.27 5.03
N ALA A 391 -15.99 9.61 5.88
CA ALA A 391 -17.07 8.71 6.30
C ALA A 391 -18.37 9.44 6.59
N ILE A 392 -19.51 8.74 6.43
CA ILE A 392 -20.84 9.21 6.85
C ILE A 392 -21.52 8.11 7.66
N PHE A 393 -21.97 8.50 8.85
CA PHE A 393 -22.77 7.68 9.76
C PHE A 393 -24.19 8.23 9.86
N SER A 394 -25.15 7.34 10.00
CA SER A 394 -26.55 7.66 10.29
C SER A 394 -27.13 6.67 11.31
N ASN A 395 -28.42 6.78 11.61
CA ASN A 395 -29.17 5.74 12.34
C ASN A 395 -29.14 4.35 11.68
N ASP A 396 -28.84 4.26 10.39
CA ASP A 396 -28.66 3.00 9.66
C ASP A 396 -27.24 2.41 9.81
N GLY A 397 -26.32 3.13 10.45
CA GLY A 397 -24.91 2.74 10.64
C GLY A 397 -23.95 3.49 9.74
N LEU A 398 -22.83 2.86 9.37
CA LEU A 398 -21.83 3.43 8.45
C LEU A 398 -22.34 3.29 7.01
N ILE A 399 -22.88 4.38 6.46
CA ILE A 399 -23.49 4.40 5.12
C ILE A 399 -22.51 4.79 4.01
N PHE A 400 -21.37 5.38 4.35
CA PHE A 400 -20.30 5.69 3.40
C PHE A 400 -18.93 5.68 4.09
N LEU A 401 -17.93 5.15 3.39
CA LEU A 401 -16.52 5.23 3.78
C LEU A 401 -15.68 5.37 2.50
N ALA A 402 -14.80 6.38 2.47
CA ALA A 402 -13.90 6.62 1.35
C ALA A 402 -12.82 5.54 1.21
N HIS A 403 -12.45 4.90 2.32
CA HIS A 403 -11.54 3.76 2.38
C HIS A 403 -12.33 2.46 2.53
N THR A 404 -11.71 1.31 2.24
CA THR A 404 -12.40 0.01 2.26
C THR A 404 -11.98 -0.90 3.40
N HIS A 405 -11.22 -0.39 4.36
CA HIS A 405 -10.71 -1.17 5.50
C HIS A 405 -11.79 -1.52 6.56
N VAL A 406 -12.95 -0.87 6.52
CA VAL A 406 -14.12 -1.19 7.35
C VAL A 406 -15.32 -1.32 6.44
N GLN A 407 -16.13 -2.35 6.67
CA GLN A 407 -17.33 -2.60 5.88
C GLN A 407 -18.45 -1.60 6.19
N THR A 408 -18.98 -0.97 5.16
CA THR A 408 -20.23 -0.20 5.22
C THR A 408 -21.45 -1.14 5.29
N VAL A 409 -22.64 -0.57 5.47
CA VAL A 409 -23.88 -1.35 5.39
C VAL A 409 -24.07 -2.00 4.01
N TRP A 410 -23.55 -1.39 2.95
CA TRP A 410 -23.64 -1.88 1.56
C TRP A 410 -22.66 -3.02 1.28
N ASP A 411 -21.44 -2.92 1.81
CA ASP A 411 -20.46 -3.99 1.68
C ASP A 411 -20.96 -5.28 2.33
N LYS A 412 -21.66 -5.17 3.48
CA LYS A 412 -22.33 -6.31 4.13
C LYS A 412 -23.45 -6.91 3.30
N GLN A 413 -24.06 -6.12 2.42
CA GLN A 413 -25.14 -6.52 1.52
C GLN A 413 -24.63 -6.89 0.11
N HIS A 414 -23.30 -6.87 -0.09
CA HIS A 414 -22.67 -7.04 -1.41
C HIS A 414 -23.21 -6.09 -2.49
N THR A 415 -23.59 -4.87 -2.09
CA THR A 415 -24.13 -3.84 -2.98
C THR A 415 -23.04 -2.81 -3.27
N PRO A 416 -22.58 -2.64 -4.50
CA PRO A 416 -21.55 -1.68 -4.84
C PRO A 416 -22.05 -0.22 -4.69
N ILE A 417 -21.14 0.67 -4.33
CA ILE A 417 -21.33 2.12 -4.47
C ILE A 417 -20.54 2.54 -5.71
N ASP A 418 -21.22 3.18 -6.65
CA ASP A 418 -20.58 3.70 -7.87
C ASP A 418 -19.58 4.78 -7.52
N ASP A 419 -18.42 4.75 -8.18
CA ASP A 419 -17.40 5.79 -8.03
C ASP A 419 -17.80 7.04 -8.83
N ASN A 420 -17.31 8.20 -8.38
CA ASN A 420 -17.59 9.47 -9.04
C ASN A 420 -16.35 10.38 -9.06
N GLU A 421 -16.24 11.23 -10.07
CA GLU A 421 -15.13 12.17 -10.26
C GLU A 421 -15.52 13.58 -9.84
N TRP A 422 -14.54 14.39 -9.45
CA TRP A 422 -14.72 15.81 -9.18
C TRP A 422 -14.91 16.58 -10.48
N GLU A 423 -15.90 17.45 -10.50
CA GLU A 423 -16.15 18.40 -11.58
C GLU A 423 -15.48 19.74 -11.24
N LEU A 424 -14.70 20.27 -12.19
CA LEU A 424 -14.12 21.61 -12.09
C LEU A 424 -15.10 22.63 -12.68
N LEU A 425 -15.60 23.51 -11.83
CA LEU A 425 -16.54 24.56 -12.23
C LEU A 425 -15.81 25.78 -12.78
N PRO A 426 -16.49 26.63 -13.61
CA PRO A 426 -15.88 27.81 -14.23
C PRO A 426 -15.30 28.83 -13.24
N ASN A 427 -15.79 28.87 -12.01
CA ASN A 427 -15.28 29.75 -10.94
C ASN A 427 -14.08 29.17 -10.20
N GLY A 428 -13.56 28.01 -10.63
CA GLY A 428 -12.45 27.32 -10.01
C GLY A 428 -12.82 26.46 -8.80
N ALA A 429 -14.11 26.34 -8.47
CA ALA A 429 -14.58 25.41 -7.46
C ALA A 429 -14.54 23.97 -7.97
N LEU A 430 -14.29 23.03 -7.09
CA LEU A 430 -14.53 21.61 -7.33
C LEU A 430 -15.84 21.19 -6.67
N GLU A 431 -16.63 20.38 -7.35
CA GLU A 431 -17.86 19.80 -6.82
C GLU A 431 -17.91 18.31 -7.12
N ASN A 432 -18.44 17.54 -6.16
CA ASN A 432 -18.65 16.10 -6.32
C ASN A 432 -19.99 15.71 -5.71
N THR A 433 -20.68 14.76 -6.33
CA THR A 433 -21.99 14.26 -5.89
C THR A 433 -22.03 12.74 -5.97
N TRP A 434 -22.39 12.10 -4.89
CA TRP A 434 -22.51 10.65 -4.75
C TRP A 434 -23.98 10.26 -4.55
N THR A 435 -24.35 9.08 -5.06
CA THR A 435 -25.66 8.49 -4.82
C THR A 435 -25.46 7.09 -4.19
N LEU A 436 -26.01 6.90 -3.01
CA LEU A 436 -25.98 5.61 -2.31
C LEU A 436 -27.11 4.68 -2.79
N PRO A 437 -26.99 3.35 -2.59
CA PRO A 437 -27.99 2.39 -3.03
C PRO A 437 -29.41 2.65 -2.49
N ASN A 438 -29.55 3.28 -1.32
CA ASN A 438 -30.85 3.69 -0.76
C ASN A 438 -31.34 5.06 -1.25
N LYS A 439 -30.75 5.61 -2.31
CA LYS A 439 -31.09 6.91 -2.89
C LYS A 439 -30.68 8.13 -2.05
N VAL A 440 -29.97 7.96 -0.96
CA VAL A 440 -29.32 9.08 -0.28
C VAL A 440 -28.28 9.66 -1.22
N ARG A 441 -28.31 10.97 -1.41
CA ARG A 441 -27.30 11.71 -2.16
C ARG A 441 -26.49 12.56 -1.21
N PHE A 442 -25.21 12.67 -1.43
CA PHE A 442 -24.36 13.60 -0.71
C PHE A 442 -23.29 14.16 -1.65
N GLY A 443 -22.67 15.24 -1.25
CA GLY A 443 -21.59 15.83 -2.03
C GLY A 443 -20.86 16.89 -1.25
N ALA A 444 -19.73 17.29 -1.82
CA ALA A 444 -18.92 18.37 -1.30
C ALA A 444 -18.62 19.40 -2.39
N ARG A 445 -18.53 20.66 -1.98
CA ARG A 445 -18.09 21.77 -2.82
C ARG A 445 -16.91 22.45 -2.15
N ILE A 446 -15.88 22.75 -2.95
CA ILE A 446 -14.63 23.31 -2.48
C ILE A 446 -14.30 24.53 -3.31
N LEU A 447 -14.27 25.70 -2.67
CA LEU A 447 -14.03 26.97 -3.34
C LEU A 447 -12.73 27.61 -2.86
N PRO A 448 -11.71 27.71 -3.73
CA PRO A 448 -10.45 28.38 -3.38
C PRO A 448 -10.67 29.87 -3.10
N ALA A 449 -10.01 30.37 -2.04
CA ALA A 449 -9.93 31.76 -1.67
C ALA A 449 -8.47 32.21 -1.54
N LYS A 450 -8.19 33.43 -1.08
CA LYS A 450 -6.83 33.99 -1.08
C LYS A 450 -5.81 33.17 -0.29
N ASP A 451 -6.12 32.85 0.95
CA ASP A 451 -5.26 32.09 1.88
C ASP A 451 -6.06 30.98 2.59
N ALA A 452 -7.18 30.57 1.98
CA ALA A 452 -8.13 29.61 2.53
C ALA A 452 -8.89 28.89 1.42
N VAL A 453 -9.56 27.82 1.80
CA VAL A 453 -10.52 27.09 0.97
C VAL A 453 -11.83 27.02 1.72
N ASP A 454 -12.90 27.51 1.14
CA ASP A 454 -14.25 27.38 1.68
C ASP A 454 -14.82 26.01 1.30
N LEU A 455 -15.44 25.35 2.27
CA LEU A 455 -15.94 23.99 2.18
C LEU A 455 -17.44 23.96 2.42
N GLU A 456 -18.17 23.20 1.62
CA GLU A 456 -19.54 22.81 1.88
C GLU A 456 -19.64 21.30 1.79
N LEU A 457 -20.25 20.66 2.78
CA LEU A 457 -20.63 19.26 2.77
C LEU A 457 -22.15 19.16 2.95
N TRP A 458 -22.82 18.47 2.06
CA TRP A 458 -24.27 18.34 2.06
C TRP A 458 -24.73 16.90 1.91
N LEU A 459 -25.96 16.62 2.37
CA LEU A 459 -26.66 15.36 2.21
C LEU A 459 -28.14 15.62 1.92
N GLU A 460 -28.70 14.86 0.97
CA GLU A 460 -30.12 14.85 0.61
C GLU A 460 -30.69 13.46 0.91
N ASN A 461 -31.73 13.41 1.71
CA ASN A 461 -32.37 12.17 2.09
C ASN A 461 -33.36 11.73 1.00
N GLY A 462 -32.94 10.82 0.13
CA GLY A 462 -33.78 10.21 -0.91
C GLY A 462 -34.60 9.00 -0.43
N THR A 463 -34.57 8.69 0.87
CA THR A 463 -35.35 7.60 1.47
C THR A 463 -36.75 8.06 1.89
N ASP A 464 -37.60 7.12 2.26
CA ASP A 464 -38.95 7.36 2.79
C ASP A 464 -38.99 7.54 4.33
N LYS A 465 -37.82 7.49 5.01
CA LYS A 465 -37.69 7.60 6.46
C LYS A 465 -36.74 8.75 6.84
N PRO A 466 -36.92 9.36 8.02
CA PRO A 466 -35.95 10.32 8.53
C PRO A 466 -34.57 9.71 8.72
N LEU A 467 -33.53 10.39 8.27
CA LEU A 467 -32.14 10.10 8.62
C LEU A 467 -31.75 10.95 9.81
N THR A 468 -31.30 10.31 10.88
CA THR A 468 -30.95 10.95 12.14
C THR A 468 -29.54 10.58 12.58
N GLY A 469 -28.98 11.36 13.53
CA GLY A 469 -27.64 11.10 14.05
C GLY A 469 -26.55 11.19 12.97
N LEU A 470 -26.74 12.03 11.98
CA LEU A 470 -25.85 12.23 10.84
C LEU A 470 -24.51 12.82 11.30
N ARG A 471 -23.48 11.99 11.31
CA ARG A 471 -22.11 12.37 11.65
C ARG A 471 -21.20 12.06 10.47
N THR A 472 -20.24 12.95 10.23
CA THR A 472 -19.29 12.75 9.16
C THR A 472 -17.86 12.78 9.70
N GLN A 473 -16.92 12.21 8.93
CA GLN A 473 -15.50 12.42 9.16
C GLN A 473 -14.92 13.20 8.00
N VAL A 474 -14.08 14.19 8.33
CA VAL A 474 -13.32 14.96 7.36
C VAL A 474 -11.85 14.94 7.78
N CYS A 475 -11.00 14.43 6.94
CA CYS A 475 -9.60 14.19 7.23
C CYS A 475 -8.71 15.09 6.37
N ALA A 476 -7.88 15.92 7.00
CA ALA A 476 -6.82 16.67 6.35
C ALA A 476 -5.48 15.96 6.57
N MET A 477 -4.87 15.48 5.50
CA MET A 477 -3.67 14.64 5.50
C MET A 477 -2.48 15.45 5.01
N MET A 478 -1.40 15.50 5.81
CA MET A 478 -0.26 16.41 5.65
C MET A 478 0.96 15.75 5.00
N LYS A 479 0.89 14.47 4.61
CA LYS A 479 2.07 13.76 4.06
C LYS A 479 2.65 14.41 2.81
N GLY A 480 1.81 15.09 2.02
CA GLY A 480 2.23 15.87 0.86
C GLY A 480 2.79 17.27 1.18
N MET A 481 2.92 17.64 2.47
CA MET A 481 3.45 18.92 2.91
C MET A 481 4.72 18.73 3.74
N LYS A 482 5.86 19.10 3.19
CA LYS A 482 7.14 19.10 3.90
C LYS A 482 7.03 19.92 5.19
N TRP A 483 7.63 19.44 6.26
CA TRP A 483 7.62 20.01 7.62
C TRP A 483 6.29 19.89 8.39
N PHE A 484 5.22 19.38 7.76
CA PHE A 484 3.94 19.11 8.42
C PHE A 484 3.66 17.60 8.55
N ASP A 485 4.49 16.77 7.97
CA ASP A 485 4.30 15.33 7.80
C ASP A 485 4.71 14.50 9.04
N TYR A 486 4.73 15.10 10.20
CA TYR A 486 5.06 14.42 11.46
C TYR A 486 4.01 13.38 11.83
N GLN A 487 4.47 12.16 12.07
CA GLN A 487 3.63 11.05 12.55
C GLN A 487 3.49 11.10 14.08
N SER A 488 2.99 12.20 14.59
CA SER A 488 2.75 12.44 16.02
C SER A 488 1.66 13.48 16.23
N ASN A 489 1.19 13.67 17.47
CA ASN A 489 0.32 14.78 17.82
C ASN A 489 1.08 15.99 18.41
N GLN A 490 2.42 15.97 18.43
CA GLN A 490 3.23 17.05 19.02
C GLN A 490 3.07 18.39 18.28
N ASN A 491 2.88 18.33 16.96
CA ASN A 491 2.64 19.49 16.10
C ASN A 491 1.15 19.78 15.85
N LYS A 492 0.24 19.18 16.65
CA LYS A 492 -1.20 19.33 16.45
C LYS A 492 -1.85 19.98 17.66
N ARG A 493 -2.85 20.83 17.40
CA ARG A 493 -3.67 21.50 18.42
C ARG A 493 -5.13 21.35 18.07
N PHE A 494 -5.95 21.13 19.10
CA PHE A 494 -7.39 20.93 18.98
C PHE A 494 -8.10 21.91 19.93
N VAL A 495 -8.74 22.94 19.38
CA VAL A 495 -9.35 24.02 20.16
C VAL A 495 -10.75 24.31 19.63
N GLY A 496 -11.78 24.03 20.46
CA GLY A 496 -13.18 24.19 20.04
C GLY A 496 -13.52 23.35 18.81
N SER A 497 -13.88 24.00 17.71
CA SER A 497 -14.14 23.35 16.41
C SER A 497 -12.92 23.28 15.49
N VAL A 498 -11.77 23.83 15.90
CA VAL A 498 -10.58 23.96 15.06
C VAL A 498 -9.59 22.86 15.35
N ALA A 499 -9.19 22.12 14.30
CA ALA A 499 -7.97 21.33 14.28
C ALA A 499 -6.87 22.14 13.56
N ALA A 500 -5.68 22.19 14.14
CA ALA A 500 -4.52 22.88 13.59
C ALA A 500 -3.28 21.98 13.63
N THR A 501 -2.39 22.15 12.66
CA THR A 501 -1.06 21.53 12.67
C THR A 501 -0.02 22.59 12.32
N ASP A 502 1.15 22.55 12.95
CA ASP A 502 2.24 23.50 12.75
C ASP A 502 3.54 22.81 12.29
N ILE A 503 4.53 23.60 11.92
CA ILE A 503 5.89 23.17 11.57
C ILE A 503 6.83 23.22 12.78
N LEU A 504 6.41 22.93 13.96
CA LEU A 504 7.17 22.89 15.22
C LEU A 504 7.94 24.16 15.61
N ASP A 505 8.31 25.04 14.65
CA ASP A 505 8.89 26.36 14.94
C ASP A 505 7.81 27.44 15.13
N GLY A 506 6.54 27.09 14.94
CA GLY A 506 5.39 27.95 15.15
C GLY A 506 5.25 29.08 14.11
N SER A 507 5.98 29.03 12.99
CA SER A 507 5.93 30.07 11.98
C SER A 507 4.81 29.90 10.95
N ARG A 508 4.27 28.68 10.80
CA ARG A 508 3.26 28.33 9.80
C ARG A 508 2.31 27.29 10.34
N ASP A 509 1.03 27.50 10.09
CA ASP A 509 -0.04 26.60 10.52
C ASP A 509 -1.02 26.29 9.39
N VAL A 510 -1.51 25.08 9.36
CA VAL A 510 -2.69 24.67 8.59
C VAL A 510 -3.83 24.39 9.55
N LEU A 511 -4.99 25.01 9.32
CA LEU A 511 -6.14 24.92 10.21
C LEU A 511 -7.38 24.49 9.43
N ILE A 512 -8.25 23.70 10.07
CA ILE A 512 -9.56 23.32 9.52
C ILE A 512 -10.63 23.41 10.59
N SER A 513 -11.82 23.86 10.19
CA SER A 513 -13.00 23.93 11.08
C SER A 513 -14.29 23.88 10.28
N PHE A 514 -15.37 23.46 10.95
CA PHE A 514 -16.75 23.51 10.45
C PHE A 514 -17.66 24.26 11.42
N ASP A 515 -18.73 24.88 10.89
CA ASP A 515 -19.74 25.62 11.66
C ASP A 515 -20.49 24.73 12.67
N ARG A 516 -20.67 23.46 12.35
CA ARG A 516 -21.29 22.44 13.19
C ARG A 516 -20.31 21.27 13.43
N CYS A 517 -19.20 21.55 14.09
CA CYS A 517 -18.21 20.53 14.40
C CYS A 517 -18.64 19.68 15.60
N GLY A 518 -18.63 18.36 15.45
CA GLY A 518 -18.91 17.40 16.52
C GLY A 518 -17.68 17.06 17.36
N ARG A 519 -16.50 16.96 16.71
CA ARG A 519 -15.21 16.74 17.37
C ARG A 519 -14.04 17.17 16.51
N VAL A 520 -12.92 17.48 17.17
CA VAL A 520 -11.60 17.63 16.56
C VAL A 520 -10.64 16.62 17.16
N TRP A 521 -9.77 16.05 16.34
CA TRP A 521 -8.81 15.04 16.80
C TRP A 521 -7.71 14.79 15.77
N GLY A 522 -6.68 14.04 16.15
CA GLY A 522 -5.61 13.58 15.26
C GLY A 522 -5.15 12.19 15.65
N ASN A 523 -4.70 11.43 14.68
CA ASN A 523 -4.05 10.15 14.91
C ASN A 523 -2.57 10.39 15.27
N GLU A 524 -2.11 9.81 16.39
CA GLU A 524 -0.72 9.93 16.85
C GLU A 524 0.30 9.30 15.89
N LYS A 525 -0.13 8.34 15.08
CA LYS A 525 0.73 7.61 14.16
C LYS A 525 0.61 8.08 12.71
N CYS A 526 -0.18 9.12 12.45
CA CYS A 526 -0.42 9.61 11.08
C CYS A 526 -0.27 11.12 11.00
N PRO A 527 0.29 11.67 9.92
CA PRO A 527 0.34 13.10 9.68
C PRO A 527 -1.02 13.62 9.20
N CYS A 528 -2.04 13.49 10.04
CA CYS A 528 -3.40 13.92 9.72
C CYS A 528 -4.09 14.57 10.92
N MET A 529 -5.06 15.43 10.64
CA MET A 529 -5.96 16.02 11.60
C MET A 529 -7.39 16.01 11.08
N HIS A 530 -8.35 16.00 12.00
CA HIS A 530 -9.77 15.92 11.71
C HIS A 530 -10.53 17.09 12.34
N SER A 531 -11.49 17.62 11.61
CA SER A 531 -12.60 18.41 12.13
C SER A 531 -13.87 17.78 11.57
N ASP A 532 -14.57 17.01 12.41
CA ASP A 532 -15.66 16.14 11.99
C ASP A 532 -17.01 16.86 12.15
N PRO A 533 -17.68 17.26 11.07
CA PRO A 533 -18.96 17.96 11.15
C PRO A 533 -20.14 17.00 11.45
N VAL A 534 -21.18 17.60 12.06
CA VAL A 534 -22.47 16.96 12.32
C VAL A 534 -23.53 17.64 11.45
N LEU A 535 -24.06 16.90 10.50
CA LEU A 535 -25.18 17.35 9.68
C LEU A 535 -26.48 17.38 10.52
N PRO A 536 -27.41 18.31 10.24
CA PRO A 536 -28.76 18.22 10.81
C PRO A 536 -29.45 16.91 10.42
N ASP A 537 -30.42 16.46 11.23
CA ASP A 537 -31.31 15.38 10.83
C ASP A 537 -32.07 15.78 9.57
N ALA A 538 -32.29 14.82 8.67
CA ALA A 538 -32.90 15.07 7.36
C ALA A 538 -34.21 14.29 7.21
N ALA A 539 -35.33 14.99 7.06
CA ALA A 539 -36.61 14.38 6.69
C ALA A 539 -36.55 13.81 5.24
N PRO A 540 -37.45 12.91 4.85
CA PRO A 540 -37.56 12.43 3.47
C PRO A 540 -37.60 13.59 2.46
N GLY A 541 -36.76 13.56 1.45
CA GLY A 541 -36.59 14.59 0.42
C GLY A 541 -35.84 15.86 0.88
N GLN A 542 -35.46 15.97 2.13
CA GLN A 542 -34.76 17.15 2.65
C GLN A 542 -33.26 17.08 2.34
N ARG A 543 -32.71 18.24 1.91
CA ARG A 543 -31.27 18.50 1.82
C ARG A 543 -30.82 19.29 3.04
N VAL A 544 -29.74 18.86 3.64
CA VAL A 544 -29.07 19.49 4.78
C VAL A 544 -27.59 19.71 4.45
N SER A 545 -26.96 20.75 5.02
CA SER A 545 -25.56 21.03 4.78
C SER A 545 -24.86 21.62 6.00
N VAL A 546 -23.53 21.58 5.96
CA VAL A 546 -22.62 22.26 6.87
C VAL A 546 -21.56 22.97 6.06
N THR A 547 -21.06 24.08 6.58
CA THR A 547 -19.97 24.85 5.97
C THR A 547 -18.71 24.78 6.83
N GLY A 548 -17.58 24.82 6.16
CA GLY A 548 -16.29 24.77 6.80
C GLY A 548 -15.25 25.60 6.07
N ARG A 549 -14.06 25.65 6.61
CA ARG A 549 -12.92 26.32 6.01
C ARG A 549 -11.64 25.59 6.39
N LEU A 550 -10.73 25.42 5.41
CA LEU A 550 -9.32 25.14 5.63
C LEU A 550 -8.54 26.40 5.28
N TRP A 551 -7.63 26.83 6.16
CA TRP A 551 -6.84 28.04 5.89
C TRP A 551 -5.39 27.88 6.32
N PHE A 552 -4.54 28.70 5.71
CA PHE A 552 -3.10 28.73 5.94
C PHE A 552 -2.74 30.00 6.70
N HIS A 553 -2.08 29.84 7.85
CA HIS A 553 -1.64 30.95 8.70
C HIS A 553 -0.10 31.04 8.67
N HIS A 554 0.41 32.26 8.61
CA HIS A 554 1.84 32.54 8.68
C HIS A 554 2.14 33.61 9.72
N GLY A 555 3.13 33.36 10.57
CA GLY A 555 3.59 34.25 11.62
C GLY A 555 3.03 33.90 13.02
N PRO A 556 3.46 34.61 14.06
CA PRO A 556 3.06 34.36 15.43
C PRO A 556 1.59 34.69 15.66
N GLY A 557 0.94 34.02 16.61
CA GLY A 557 -0.43 34.32 17.05
C GLY A 557 -1.46 33.33 16.55
N LEU A 558 -1.16 32.04 16.60
CA LEU A 558 -2.08 30.94 16.26
C LEU A 558 -3.46 31.11 16.93
N ASP A 559 -3.52 31.54 18.18
CA ASP A 559 -4.80 31.76 18.89
C ASP A 559 -5.70 32.79 18.19
N ARG A 560 -5.09 33.88 17.67
CA ARG A 560 -5.84 34.88 16.86
C ARG A 560 -6.25 34.31 15.49
N ALA A 561 -5.42 33.43 14.90
CA ALA A 561 -5.77 32.76 13.66
C ALA A 561 -6.96 31.82 13.88
N ILE A 562 -6.98 31.07 14.98
CA ILE A 562 -8.10 30.24 15.41
C ILE A 562 -9.37 31.05 15.55
N GLU A 563 -9.33 32.14 16.35
CA GLU A 563 -10.49 33.02 16.56
C GLU A 563 -11.00 33.62 15.24
N ARG A 564 -10.10 34.10 14.39
CA ARG A 564 -10.48 34.65 13.07
C ARG A 564 -11.15 33.60 12.20
N GLY A 565 -10.59 32.39 12.14
CA GLY A 565 -11.12 31.28 11.33
C GLY A 565 -12.54 30.90 11.78
N GLN A 566 -12.76 30.79 13.08
CA GLN A 566 -14.09 30.48 13.63
C GLN A 566 -15.15 31.53 13.29
N ARG A 567 -14.77 32.84 13.28
CA ARG A 567 -15.70 33.95 12.93
C ARG A 567 -16.02 34.04 11.43
N THR A 568 -15.18 33.45 10.55
CA THR A 568 -15.34 33.60 9.09
C THR A 568 -16.02 32.40 8.43
N ILE A 569 -16.35 31.35 9.18
CA ILE A 569 -17.17 30.25 8.68
C ILE A 569 -18.60 30.75 8.60
N LEU A 570 -19.11 30.91 7.37
CA LEU A 570 -20.46 31.39 7.14
C LEU A 570 -21.46 30.25 7.33
N PRO A 571 -22.60 30.49 7.99
CA PRO A 571 -23.66 29.50 8.06
C PRO A 571 -24.22 29.17 6.67
N PRO A 572 -24.77 27.97 6.46
CA PRO A 572 -25.35 27.56 5.19
C PRO A 572 -26.46 28.54 4.76
N GLY A 573 -26.42 29.01 3.52
CA GLY A 573 -27.54 29.77 2.92
C GLY A 573 -27.41 31.30 2.87
N ARG A 574 -26.20 31.85 2.90
CA ARG A 574 -25.95 33.26 2.52
C ARG A 574 -25.10 33.38 1.27
#